data_b003a3d4f06e7117099cc07a4f001c96
#
_entry.id   b003a3d4f06e7117099cc07a4f001c96
#
_cell.length_a   1.000
_cell.length_b   1.000
_cell.length_c   1.000
_cell.angle_alpha   90.00
_cell.angle_beta   90.00
_cell.angle_gamma   90.00
#
_symmetry.space_group_name_H-M   'P 1'
#
loop_
_entity.id
_entity.type
_entity.pdbx_description
1 polymer ?
#
loop_
_entity_poly.entity_id
_entity_poly.type
_entity_poly.pdbx_seq_one_letter_code
_entity_poly.pdbx_strand_id
1 'polypeptide(L)'
;MGWLGLDDTDHLGGGCTTFSMYKIIQNLPSKYKVNTHHLVRLYPLASRRTRGNAAVAIEIVGDDYHDLMEFLEQWWTSELLPMSGKITESEMSERKQSPTDPGMVWFEAKPDQEFYWECVSREVELSSVIPATKSWGGHGRIGATAAIAWPGLNYTFEAICWRSEASVASGQARIVDLVRLDDVDKDPNTFMSRDL
;
A
#
# COMPACT_ATOMS: atom_id res chain seq x y z
N MET A 1 9.34 4.89 17.53
CA MET A 1 9.03 3.74 16.65
C MET A 1 7.52 3.63 16.50
N GLY A 2 7.04 3.45 15.30
CA GLY A 2 5.61 3.27 15.04
C GLY A 2 5.36 2.73 13.64
N TRP A 3 4.11 2.50 13.30
CA TRP A 3 3.67 1.80 12.10
C TRP A 3 2.76 2.68 11.26
N LEU A 4 3.09 2.82 9.99
CA LEU A 4 2.26 3.48 8.99
C LEU A 4 1.66 2.44 8.05
N GLY A 5 0.35 2.43 7.92
CA GLY A 5 -0.39 1.61 6.96
C GLY A 5 -1.04 2.46 5.89
N LEU A 6 -1.18 1.89 4.69
CA LEU A 6 -1.76 2.55 3.53
C LEU A 6 -2.54 1.55 2.67
N ASP A 7 -3.73 1.96 2.22
CA ASP A 7 -4.54 1.17 1.30
C ASP A 7 -5.48 2.04 0.47
N ASP A 8 -6.04 1.45 -0.60
CA ASP A 8 -7.00 2.02 -1.54
C ASP A 8 -6.53 3.35 -2.17
N THR A 9 -5.24 3.41 -2.57
CA THR A 9 -4.64 4.55 -3.27
C THR A 9 -4.42 4.26 -4.76
N ASP A 10 -5.32 3.49 -5.36
CA ASP A 10 -5.32 3.19 -6.77
C ASP A 10 -6.75 3.15 -7.34
N HIS A 11 -6.84 3.27 -8.65
CA HIS A 11 -8.05 3.04 -9.42
C HIS A 11 -7.69 2.35 -10.74
N LEU A 12 -8.66 1.85 -11.50
CA LEU A 12 -8.37 1.08 -12.72
C LEU A 12 -7.57 1.87 -13.77
N GLY A 13 -7.73 3.19 -13.82
CA GLY A 13 -6.99 4.06 -14.75
C GLY A 13 -5.60 4.50 -14.26
N GLY A 14 -5.21 4.15 -13.03
CA GLY A 14 -3.90 4.54 -12.51
C GLY A 14 -3.79 4.42 -10.99
N GLY A 15 -2.65 4.88 -10.47
CA GLY A 15 -2.29 4.73 -9.06
C GLY A 15 -1.79 3.33 -8.74
N CYS A 16 -1.17 3.23 -7.59
CA CYS A 16 -0.68 1.96 -7.03
C CYS A 16 -0.34 2.17 -5.57
N THR A 17 -0.94 1.41 -4.67
CA THR A 17 -0.72 1.56 -3.23
C THR A 17 0.75 1.34 -2.84
N THR A 18 1.43 0.40 -3.48
CA THR A 18 2.87 0.18 -3.26
C THR A 18 3.71 1.36 -3.75
N PHE A 19 3.35 1.97 -4.87
CA PHE A 19 4.03 3.16 -5.37
C PHE A 19 3.79 4.38 -4.49
N SER A 20 2.58 4.56 -3.99
CA SER A 20 2.28 5.62 -3.02
C SER A 20 3.12 5.48 -1.74
N MET A 21 3.24 4.26 -1.21
CA MET A 21 4.12 3.99 -0.07
C MET A 21 5.60 4.22 -0.40
N TYR A 22 6.06 3.80 -1.57
CA TYR A 22 7.42 4.07 -2.03
C TYR A 22 7.72 5.58 -2.06
N LYS A 23 6.81 6.39 -2.59
CA LYS A 23 6.95 7.86 -2.59
C LYS A 23 7.04 8.43 -1.17
N ILE A 24 6.25 7.93 -0.22
CA ILE A 24 6.37 8.31 1.20
C ILE A 24 7.78 8.01 1.70
N ILE A 25 8.28 6.80 1.48
CA ILE A 25 9.62 6.36 1.92
C ILE A 25 10.71 7.27 1.33
N GLN A 26 10.63 7.59 0.04
CA GLN A 26 11.63 8.43 -0.65
C GLN A 26 11.63 9.89 -0.17
N ASN A 27 10.52 10.39 0.33
CA ASN A 27 10.38 11.77 0.80
C ASN A 27 10.39 11.89 2.34
N LEU A 28 10.52 10.77 3.03
CA LEU A 28 10.60 10.74 4.50
C LEU A 28 11.81 11.57 4.97
N PRO A 29 11.65 12.50 5.92
CA PRO A 29 12.78 13.28 6.41
C PRO A 29 13.91 12.38 6.94
N SER A 30 15.16 12.75 6.66
CA SER A 30 16.35 11.90 6.87
C SER A 30 16.60 11.46 8.32
N LYS A 31 15.94 12.11 9.29
CA LYS A 31 15.98 11.73 10.70
C LYS A 31 15.15 10.48 11.01
N TYR A 32 14.28 10.04 10.07
CA TYR A 32 13.50 8.82 10.20
C TYR A 32 14.06 7.71 9.32
N LYS A 33 13.91 6.48 9.76
CA LYS A 33 14.32 5.29 9.01
C LYS A 33 13.16 4.30 8.93
N VAL A 34 13.04 3.65 7.80
CA VAL A 34 12.14 2.50 7.64
C VAL A 34 12.91 1.26 8.06
N ASN A 35 12.42 0.57 9.08
CA ASN A 35 13.00 -0.67 9.60
C ASN A 35 12.48 -1.89 8.85
N THR A 36 11.16 -1.97 8.66
CA THR A 36 10.52 -3.02 7.86
C THR A 36 9.45 -2.44 6.96
N HIS A 37 9.18 -3.15 5.87
CA HIS A 37 8.05 -2.87 4.99
C HIS A 37 7.47 -4.19 4.50
N HIS A 38 6.17 -4.23 4.33
CA HIS A 38 5.49 -5.42 3.82
C HIS A 38 4.18 -5.08 3.11
N LEU A 39 3.77 -6.01 2.28
CA LEU A 39 2.49 -6.03 1.60
C LEU A 39 1.71 -7.25 2.10
N VAL A 40 0.44 -7.06 2.37
CA VAL A 40 -0.46 -8.15 2.73
C VAL A 40 -1.52 -8.33 1.65
N ARG A 41 -1.93 -9.57 1.41
CA ARG A 41 -3.10 -9.91 0.61
C ARG A 41 -4.28 -10.14 1.54
N LEU A 42 -5.38 -9.50 1.26
CA LEU A 42 -6.60 -9.53 2.06
C LEU A 42 -7.70 -10.33 1.32
N TYR A 43 -8.90 -10.38 1.87
CA TYR A 43 -10.00 -11.17 1.33
C TYR A 43 -10.23 -10.91 -0.18
N PRO A 44 -10.05 -11.92 -1.04
CA PRO A 44 -9.98 -11.71 -2.48
C PRO A 44 -11.33 -11.39 -3.13
N LEU A 45 -12.43 -11.59 -2.41
CA LEU A 45 -13.79 -11.35 -2.91
C LEU A 45 -14.42 -10.08 -2.33
N ALA A 46 -13.63 -9.21 -1.67
CA ALA A 46 -14.12 -7.95 -1.15
C ALA A 46 -14.76 -7.10 -2.26
N SER A 47 -15.91 -6.51 -1.96
CA SER A 47 -16.74 -5.80 -2.94
C SER A 47 -16.06 -4.51 -3.45
N ARG A 48 -15.27 -3.89 -2.60
CA ARG A 48 -14.60 -2.58 -2.88
C ARG A 48 -13.17 -2.69 -3.40
N ARG A 49 -12.67 -3.87 -3.69
CA ARG A 49 -11.31 -4.02 -4.23
C ARG A 49 -11.20 -3.45 -5.65
N THR A 50 -10.09 -2.83 -5.98
CA THR A 50 -9.79 -2.32 -7.33
C THR A 50 -9.31 -3.45 -8.24
N ARG A 51 -8.15 -4.01 -7.96
CA ARG A 51 -7.51 -5.12 -8.69
C ARG A 51 -7.37 -6.34 -7.79
N GLY A 52 -6.21 -6.53 -7.19
CA GLY A 52 -6.02 -7.47 -6.10
C GLY A 52 -6.22 -6.74 -4.77
N ASN A 53 -6.85 -7.39 -3.79
CA ASN A 53 -7.05 -6.79 -2.48
C ASN A 53 -5.75 -6.86 -1.67
N ALA A 54 -4.95 -5.80 -1.70
CA ALA A 54 -3.64 -5.74 -1.05
C ALA A 54 -3.39 -4.38 -0.43
N ALA A 55 -2.90 -4.40 0.81
CA ALA A 55 -2.52 -3.22 1.57
C ALA A 55 -1.05 -3.28 1.97
N VAL A 56 -0.47 -2.15 2.33
CA VAL A 56 0.96 -2.04 2.67
C VAL A 56 1.15 -1.40 4.04
N ALA A 57 2.24 -1.79 4.71
CA ALA A 57 2.65 -1.15 5.94
C ALA A 57 4.18 -1.03 6.03
N ILE A 58 4.63 -0.01 6.77
CA ILE A 58 6.04 0.21 7.10
C ILE A 58 6.19 0.51 8.59
N GLU A 59 7.32 0.08 9.14
CA GLU A 59 7.75 0.47 10.48
C GLU A 59 8.71 1.65 10.36
N ILE A 60 8.38 2.76 11.02
CA ILE A 60 9.20 3.97 11.04
C ILE A 60 9.85 4.13 12.41
N VAL A 61 11.16 4.37 12.39
CA VAL A 61 11.96 4.61 13.60
C VAL A 61 12.51 6.03 13.55
N GLY A 62 12.40 6.74 14.66
CA GLY A 62 12.88 8.11 14.85
C GLY A 62 12.50 8.61 16.23
N ASP A 63 13.02 9.76 16.64
CA ASP A 63 12.89 10.27 18.01
C ASP A 63 11.80 11.34 18.17
N ASP A 64 11.40 12.00 17.09
CA ASP A 64 10.42 13.09 17.10
C ASP A 64 9.22 12.76 16.23
N TYR A 65 8.10 12.42 16.88
CA TYR A 65 6.87 12.09 16.15
C TYR A 65 6.04 13.31 15.76
N HIS A 66 6.30 14.48 16.35
CA HIS A 66 5.54 15.68 15.97
C HIS A 66 5.78 16.04 14.51
N ASP A 67 7.05 16.19 14.12
CA ASP A 67 7.42 16.49 12.74
C ASP A 67 6.99 15.38 11.77
N LEU A 68 7.02 14.11 12.23
CA LEU A 68 6.52 13.00 11.40
C LEU A 68 5.02 13.15 11.12
N MET A 69 4.25 13.50 12.15
CA MET A 69 2.81 13.69 11.99
C MET A 69 2.49 14.90 11.09
N GLU A 70 3.27 15.97 11.17
CA GLU A 70 3.14 17.11 10.25
C GLU A 70 3.45 16.70 8.81
N PHE A 71 4.54 15.96 8.59
CA PHE A 71 4.89 15.42 7.28
C PHE A 71 3.76 14.54 6.72
N LEU A 72 3.23 13.60 7.50
CA LEU A 72 2.15 12.70 7.08
C LEU A 72 0.84 13.45 6.80
N GLU A 73 0.52 14.49 7.57
CA GLU A 73 -0.65 15.34 7.34
C GLU A 73 -0.53 16.11 6.01
N GLN A 74 0.64 16.68 5.76
CA GLN A 74 0.92 17.37 4.49
C GLN A 74 0.85 16.39 3.32
N TRP A 75 1.47 15.21 3.47
CA TRP A 75 1.44 14.15 2.46
C TRP A 75 0.01 13.70 2.16
N TRP A 76 -0.77 13.48 3.20
CA TRP A 76 -2.18 13.15 3.05
C TRP A 76 -2.92 14.18 2.20
N THR A 77 -2.79 15.45 2.58
CA THR A 77 -3.53 16.54 1.94
C THR A 77 -3.11 16.78 0.49
N SER A 78 -1.80 16.69 0.20
CA SER A 78 -1.27 16.99 -1.14
C SER A 78 -1.34 15.81 -2.12
N GLU A 79 -1.14 14.58 -1.66
CA GLU A 79 -0.94 13.43 -2.54
C GLU A 79 -2.10 12.42 -2.50
N LEU A 80 -2.62 12.10 -1.32
CA LEU A 80 -3.57 11.01 -1.16
C LEU A 80 -5.03 11.48 -1.21
N LEU A 81 -5.38 12.54 -0.52
CA LEU A 81 -6.73 13.08 -0.53
C LEU A 81 -7.24 13.41 -1.94
N PRO A 82 -6.43 13.96 -2.87
CA PRO A 82 -6.87 14.20 -4.26
C PRO A 82 -7.20 12.95 -5.06
N MET A 83 -6.85 11.76 -4.56
CA MET A 83 -7.22 10.48 -5.18
C MET A 83 -8.64 10.03 -4.83
N SER A 84 -9.24 10.58 -3.76
CA SER A 84 -10.58 10.22 -3.29
C SER A 84 -11.64 10.45 -4.36
N GLY A 85 -12.59 9.53 -4.45
CA GLY A 85 -13.72 9.64 -5.36
C GLY A 85 -13.43 9.31 -6.82
N LYS A 86 -12.19 9.00 -7.19
CA LYS A 86 -11.85 8.62 -8.56
C LYS A 86 -12.46 7.27 -8.91
N ILE A 87 -13.17 7.22 -10.01
CA ILE A 87 -13.71 6.02 -10.63
C ILE A 87 -13.16 5.94 -12.05
N THR A 88 -12.79 4.72 -12.45
CA THR A 88 -12.47 4.44 -13.86
C THR A 88 -13.21 3.17 -14.25
N GLU A 89 -13.93 3.22 -15.38
CA GLU A 89 -14.53 2.04 -15.97
C GLU A 89 -13.44 1.14 -16.55
N SER A 90 -13.60 -0.16 -16.36
CA SER A 90 -12.69 -1.15 -16.95
C SER A 90 -13.29 -1.65 -18.27
N GLU A 91 -12.57 -1.49 -19.35
CA GLU A 91 -12.93 -2.09 -20.65
C GLU A 91 -12.84 -3.63 -20.62
N MET A 92 -12.14 -4.19 -19.64
CA MET A 92 -11.86 -5.63 -19.53
C MET A 92 -12.67 -6.35 -18.44
N SER A 93 -13.49 -5.63 -17.68
CA SER A 93 -14.24 -6.19 -16.56
C SER A 93 -15.62 -5.56 -16.46
N GLU A 94 -16.66 -6.39 -16.46
CA GLU A 94 -18.03 -5.94 -16.21
C GLU A 94 -18.29 -5.57 -14.74
N ARG A 95 -17.28 -5.73 -13.88
CA ARG A 95 -17.42 -5.43 -12.46
C ARG A 95 -17.50 -3.91 -12.23
N LYS A 96 -18.59 -3.48 -11.61
CA LYS A 96 -18.73 -2.10 -11.16
C LYS A 96 -17.64 -1.77 -10.14
N GLN A 97 -16.90 -0.70 -10.39
CA GLN A 97 -15.90 -0.19 -9.46
C GLN A 97 -16.53 0.72 -8.41
N SER A 98 -16.06 0.60 -7.17
CA SER A 98 -16.29 1.62 -6.15
C SER A 98 -15.34 2.80 -6.35
N PRO A 99 -15.72 4.02 -5.97
CA PRO A 99 -14.79 5.13 -5.93
C PRO A 99 -13.59 4.81 -5.03
N THR A 100 -12.40 5.26 -5.44
CA THR A 100 -11.19 5.21 -4.60
C THR A 100 -11.45 5.94 -3.30
N ASP A 101 -11.19 5.31 -2.18
CA ASP A 101 -11.41 5.84 -0.83
C ASP A 101 -10.19 5.58 0.05
N PRO A 102 -9.08 6.33 -0.20
CA PRO A 102 -7.80 6.11 0.43
C PRO A 102 -7.90 6.06 1.95
N GLY A 103 -7.08 5.22 2.55
CA GLY A 103 -6.92 5.16 4.00
C GLY A 103 -5.46 5.10 4.38
N MET A 104 -5.08 5.98 5.31
CA MET A 104 -3.77 6.00 5.94
C MET A 104 -3.96 5.96 7.45
N VAL A 105 -3.19 5.12 8.16
CA VAL A 105 -3.30 4.97 9.61
C VAL A 105 -1.91 4.93 10.24
N TRP A 106 -1.81 5.48 11.45
CA TRP A 106 -0.62 5.45 12.27
C TRP A 106 -0.91 4.80 13.62
N PHE A 107 -0.06 3.84 13.98
CA PHE A 107 -0.07 3.17 15.29
C PHE A 107 1.32 3.27 15.94
N GLU A 108 1.36 3.60 17.23
CA GLU A 108 2.61 3.55 18.02
C GLU A 108 3.03 2.11 18.35
N ALA A 109 2.07 1.19 18.40
CA ALA A 109 2.28 -0.24 18.57
C ALA A 109 1.35 -1.01 17.62
N LYS A 110 1.76 -2.21 17.20
CA LYS A 110 0.91 -3.04 16.36
C LYS A 110 -0.42 -3.33 17.06
N PRO A 111 -1.56 -3.20 16.34
CA PRO A 111 -2.84 -3.69 16.81
C PRO A 111 -2.87 -5.23 16.84
N ASP A 112 -3.92 -5.80 17.43
CA ASP A 112 -4.09 -7.25 17.53
C ASP A 112 -4.12 -7.90 16.15
N GLN A 113 -3.40 -9.00 16.02
CA GLN A 113 -3.33 -9.80 14.79
C GLN A 113 -4.67 -10.43 14.39
N GLU A 114 -5.63 -10.56 15.30
CA GLU A 114 -6.95 -11.08 14.99
C GLU A 114 -7.64 -10.26 13.90
N PHE A 115 -7.42 -8.94 13.90
CA PHE A 115 -7.96 -8.05 12.87
C PHE A 115 -7.42 -8.37 11.47
N TYR A 116 -6.13 -8.72 11.37
CA TYR A 116 -5.56 -9.19 10.09
C TYR A 116 -6.25 -10.46 9.59
N TRP A 117 -6.40 -11.46 10.46
CA TRP A 117 -7.03 -12.72 10.10
C TRP A 117 -8.51 -12.56 9.72
N GLU A 118 -9.20 -11.66 10.38
CA GLU A 118 -10.56 -11.26 10.00
C GLU A 118 -10.61 -10.71 8.57
N CYS A 119 -9.74 -9.74 8.26
CA CYS A 119 -9.66 -9.11 6.93
C CYS A 119 -9.17 -10.05 5.81
N VAL A 120 -8.48 -11.13 6.13
CA VAL A 120 -8.12 -12.20 5.17
C VAL A 120 -9.29 -13.14 4.91
N SER A 121 -10.11 -13.39 5.92
CA SER A 121 -11.15 -14.43 5.89
C SER A 121 -12.49 -13.93 5.33
N ARG A 122 -12.79 -12.64 5.49
CA ARG A 122 -14.07 -12.05 5.10
C ARG A 122 -13.98 -10.55 4.82
N GLU A 123 -15.04 -10.00 4.28
CA GLU A 123 -15.23 -8.57 4.16
C GLU A 123 -15.51 -7.97 5.55
N VAL A 124 -14.86 -6.86 5.88
CA VAL A 124 -14.94 -6.17 7.17
C VAL A 124 -15.51 -4.77 6.97
N GLU A 125 -16.38 -4.37 7.89
CA GLU A 125 -16.99 -3.04 7.87
C GLU A 125 -16.05 -1.98 8.45
N LEU A 126 -16.14 -0.76 7.93
CA LEU A 126 -15.35 0.38 8.41
C LEU A 126 -15.53 0.66 9.91
N SER A 127 -16.71 0.40 10.44
CA SER A 127 -17.06 0.54 11.86
C SER A 127 -16.33 -0.43 12.79
N SER A 128 -15.77 -1.51 12.24
CA SER A 128 -15.01 -2.54 12.98
C SER A 128 -13.50 -2.26 13.03
N VAL A 129 -13.02 -1.19 12.36
CA VAL A 129 -11.60 -0.86 12.35
C VAL A 129 -11.12 -0.48 13.74
N ILE A 130 -10.03 -1.10 14.16
CA ILE A 130 -9.37 -0.79 15.43
C ILE A 130 -8.94 0.68 15.45
N PRO A 131 -9.25 1.44 16.52
CA PRO A 131 -8.83 2.83 16.63
C PRO A 131 -7.31 2.98 16.56
N ALA A 132 -6.84 3.73 15.59
CA ALA A 132 -5.42 4.09 15.43
C ALA A 132 -5.06 5.31 16.28
N THR A 133 -3.78 5.52 16.56
CA THR A 133 -3.27 6.76 17.19
C THR A 133 -3.65 7.98 16.33
N LYS A 134 -3.51 7.84 15.00
CA LYS A 134 -4.01 8.79 14.02
C LYS A 134 -4.50 8.08 12.76
N SER A 135 -5.54 8.60 12.14
CA SER A 135 -6.09 8.04 10.92
C SER A 135 -6.59 9.11 9.96
N TRP A 136 -6.48 8.83 8.67
CA TRP A 136 -6.94 9.69 7.58
C TRP A 136 -7.75 8.85 6.59
N GLY A 137 -8.76 9.46 5.99
CA GLY A 137 -9.54 8.89 4.89
C GLY A 137 -10.65 7.94 5.31
N GLY A 138 -10.99 7.05 4.38
CA GLY A 138 -12.19 6.23 4.42
C GLY A 138 -11.92 4.72 4.52
N HIS A 139 -12.51 3.95 3.59
CA HIS A 139 -12.46 2.48 3.63
C HIS A 139 -11.07 1.88 3.57
N GLY A 140 -10.12 2.53 2.89
CA GLY A 140 -8.72 2.10 2.88
C GLY A 140 -8.09 1.94 4.28
N ARG A 141 -8.69 2.56 5.33
CA ARG A 141 -8.26 2.33 6.72
C ARG A 141 -8.39 0.88 7.17
N ILE A 142 -9.31 0.12 6.58
CA ILE A 142 -9.49 -1.32 6.89
C ILE A 142 -8.22 -2.07 6.51
N GLY A 143 -7.83 -2.00 5.24
CA GLY A 143 -6.64 -2.69 4.75
C GLY A 143 -5.35 -2.13 5.33
N ALA A 144 -5.24 -0.82 5.49
CA ALA A 144 -4.10 -0.17 6.13
C ALA A 144 -3.86 -0.67 7.57
N THR A 145 -4.93 -0.81 8.38
CA THR A 145 -4.87 -1.37 9.73
C THR A 145 -4.53 -2.86 9.70
N ALA A 146 -5.14 -3.62 8.79
CA ALA A 146 -4.86 -5.06 8.64
C ALA A 146 -3.39 -5.30 8.25
N ALA A 147 -2.82 -4.46 7.38
CA ALA A 147 -1.41 -4.55 7.02
C ALA A 147 -0.50 -4.38 8.23
N ILE A 148 -0.78 -3.44 9.12
CA ILE A 148 0.00 -3.26 10.35
C ILE A 148 -0.20 -4.45 11.31
N ALA A 149 -1.43 -4.97 11.42
CA ALA A 149 -1.78 -6.08 12.30
C ALA A 149 -1.16 -7.43 11.89
N TRP A 150 -0.60 -7.53 10.67
CA TRP A 150 0.01 -8.77 10.20
C TRP A 150 1.09 -9.30 11.17
N PRO A 151 1.00 -10.59 11.58
CA PRO A 151 1.89 -11.16 12.60
C PRO A 151 3.33 -11.41 12.16
N GLY A 152 3.65 -11.28 10.87
CA GLY A 152 5.01 -11.45 10.36
C GLY A 152 5.44 -12.90 10.14
N LEU A 153 4.49 -13.83 10.05
CA LEU A 153 4.78 -15.26 9.85
C LEU A 153 4.61 -15.68 8.38
N ASN A 154 5.46 -16.60 7.94
CA ASN A 154 5.32 -17.25 6.62
C ASN A 154 5.18 -16.24 5.45
N TYR A 155 6.20 -15.42 5.26
CA TYR A 155 6.23 -14.44 4.18
C TYR A 155 7.13 -14.89 3.03
N THR A 156 6.87 -14.34 1.85
CA THR A 156 7.71 -14.42 0.66
C THR A 156 8.17 -13.02 0.28
N PHE A 157 9.15 -12.93 -0.59
CA PHE A 157 9.58 -11.64 -1.16
C PHE A 157 8.90 -11.41 -2.51
N GLU A 158 8.53 -10.16 -2.78
CA GLU A 158 7.96 -9.71 -4.03
C GLU A 158 8.77 -8.49 -4.51
N ALA A 159 9.32 -8.54 -5.71
CA ALA A 159 9.97 -7.40 -6.34
C ALA A 159 8.92 -6.61 -7.14
N ILE A 160 8.84 -5.31 -6.90
CA ILE A 160 7.90 -4.43 -7.57
C ILE A 160 8.69 -3.36 -8.32
N CYS A 161 8.44 -3.25 -9.61
CA CYS A 161 9.11 -2.29 -10.48
C CYS A 161 8.10 -1.27 -11.04
N TRP A 162 8.48 -0.01 -11.09
CA TRP A 162 7.69 1.07 -11.69
C TRP A 162 8.43 1.71 -12.85
N ARG A 163 7.68 2.17 -13.81
CA ARG A 163 8.22 2.99 -14.89
C ARG A 163 8.58 4.37 -14.35
N SER A 164 9.68 4.93 -14.82
CA SER A 164 10.02 6.32 -14.53
C SER A 164 8.99 7.27 -15.20
N GLU A 165 8.77 8.44 -14.60
CA GLU A 165 7.90 9.46 -15.20
C GLU A 165 8.33 9.84 -16.60
N ALA A 166 9.65 9.91 -16.86
CA ALA A 166 10.20 10.16 -18.19
C ALA A 166 9.82 9.08 -19.21
N SER A 167 9.79 7.81 -18.83
CA SER A 167 9.39 6.72 -19.73
C SER A 167 7.89 6.71 -20.00
N VAL A 168 7.08 7.15 -19.06
CA VAL A 168 5.62 7.33 -19.26
C VAL A 168 5.34 8.49 -20.21
N ALA A 169 6.02 9.63 -20.02
CA ALA A 169 5.87 10.81 -20.86
C ALA A 169 6.30 10.58 -22.32
N SER A 170 7.29 9.71 -22.56
CA SER A 170 7.76 9.36 -23.92
C SER A 170 6.87 8.38 -24.67
N GLY A 171 5.79 7.88 -24.07
CA GLY A 171 4.89 6.89 -24.71
C GLY A 171 5.55 5.54 -24.99
N GLN A 172 6.74 5.27 -24.43
CA GLN A 172 7.42 4.00 -24.61
C GLN A 172 6.62 2.86 -23.98
N ALA A 173 6.49 1.76 -24.70
CA ALA A 173 5.92 0.52 -24.18
C ALA A 173 6.67 0.08 -22.90
N ARG A 174 6.01 -0.73 -22.07
CA ARG A 174 6.68 -1.41 -20.94
C ARG A 174 7.84 -2.24 -21.48
N ILE A 175 9.02 -1.68 -21.44
CA ILE A 175 10.25 -2.44 -21.71
C ILE A 175 10.72 -2.88 -20.33
N VAL A 176 10.55 -4.16 -20.03
CA VAL A 176 11.20 -4.79 -18.90
C VAL A 176 12.64 -5.02 -19.32
N ASP A 177 13.59 -4.58 -18.51
CA ASP A 177 14.99 -4.91 -18.71
C ASP A 177 15.18 -6.39 -18.32
N LEU A 178 15.21 -7.25 -19.34
CA LEU A 178 15.36 -8.70 -19.16
C LEU A 178 16.65 -9.07 -18.41
N VAL A 179 17.72 -8.28 -18.55
CA VAL A 179 18.97 -8.52 -17.82
C VAL A 179 18.77 -8.32 -16.32
N ARG A 180 18.02 -7.30 -15.93
CA ARG A 180 17.70 -7.06 -14.51
C ARG A 180 16.73 -8.10 -13.96
N LEU A 181 15.81 -8.62 -14.77
CA LEU A 181 14.96 -9.74 -14.39
C LEU A 181 15.80 -11.01 -14.15
N ASP A 182 16.76 -11.29 -15.01
CA ASP A 182 17.68 -12.41 -14.84
C ASP A 182 18.52 -12.29 -13.55
N ASP A 183 18.91 -11.07 -13.17
CA ASP A 183 19.63 -10.82 -11.93
C ASP A 183 18.74 -11.04 -10.70
N VAL A 184 17.49 -10.59 -10.76
CA VAL A 184 16.48 -10.85 -9.72
C VAL A 184 16.23 -12.36 -9.60
N ASP A 185 16.12 -13.07 -10.71
CA ASP A 185 15.84 -14.52 -10.75
C ASP A 185 16.99 -15.37 -10.19
N LYS A 186 18.22 -14.84 -10.25
CA LYS A 186 19.41 -15.48 -9.68
C LYS A 186 19.58 -15.23 -8.18
N ASP A 187 18.86 -14.26 -7.60
CA ASP A 187 18.92 -13.99 -6.17
C ASP A 187 18.33 -15.20 -5.41
N PRO A 188 19.07 -15.79 -4.45
CA PRO A 188 18.63 -16.97 -3.71
C PRO A 188 17.34 -16.76 -2.89
N ASN A 189 16.94 -15.52 -2.68
CA ASN A 189 15.66 -15.17 -2.00
C ASN A 189 14.50 -15.01 -2.99
N THR A 190 14.75 -15.08 -4.29
CA THR A 190 13.70 -14.96 -5.30
C THR A 190 13.13 -16.35 -5.60
N PHE A 191 11.82 -16.48 -5.47
CA PHE A 191 11.12 -17.74 -5.75
C PHE A 191 10.73 -17.88 -7.22
N MET A 192 10.29 -16.78 -7.84
CA MET A 192 9.85 -16.77 -9.23
C MET A 192 9.75 -15.33 -9.73
N SER A 193 10.54 -14.98 -10.76
CA SER A 193 10.32 -13.76 -11.53
C SER A 193 9.54 -14.08 -12.80
N ARG A 194 8.59 -13.24 -13.17
CA ARG A 194 7.83 -13.37 -14.41
C ARG A 194 7.52 -12.01 -14.97
N ASP A 195 7.59 -11.90 -16.28
CA ASP A 195 6.97 -10.83 -17.03
C ASP A 195 5.44 -11.08 -17.08
N LEU A 196 4.67 -10.17 -16.53
CA LEU A 196 3.21 -10.23 -16.48
C LEU A 196 2.62 -9.24 -17.49
#